data_c32e846b7cb3a620a2082740d118baf4
#
_entry.id   c32e846b7cb3a620a2082740d118baf4
#
_cell.length_a   1.000
_cell.length_b   1.000
_cell.length_c   1.000
_cell.angle_alpha   90.00
_cell.angle_beta   90.00
_cell.angle_gamma   90.00
#
_symmetry.space_group_name_H-M   'P 1'
#
loop_
_entity.id
_entity.type
_entity.pdbx_description
1 polymer ?
#
loop_
_entity_poly.entity_id
_entity_poly.type
_entity_poly.pdbx_seq_one_letter_code
_entity_poly.pdbx_strand_id
1 'polypeptide(L)'
;MIKRLNFIAHKNSGVDGLVAVEAWIAKSFDPKLLELVKVRVSQMNGCAHCLHMHRQDALKLGETDDRLLLLNAWRESQLFTQRERAALAWAEALTEIAKSHAPDNVYEEAHSNFSDDELVALSIGIAMINAWNRLAIGFRLQHPADHNRIAA
;
A
#
# COMPACT_ATOMS: atom_id res chain seq x y z
N MET A 1 0.50 21.52 15.60
CA MET A 1 -0.49 20.92 14.68
C MET A 1 -1.78 20.61 15.46
N ILE A 2 -2.99 20.89 14.93
CA ILE A 2 -4.25 20.61 15.65
C ILE A 2 -4.43 19.09 15.80
N LYS A 3 -4.71 18.62 17.02
CA LYS A 3 -5.06 17.23 17.30
C LYS A 3 -6.44 16.92 16.69
N ARG A 4 -6.53 15.87 15.88
CA ARG A 4 -7.78 15.39 15.27
C ARG A 4 -8.31 14.15 15.99
N LEU A 5 -9.53 13.74 15.66
CA LEU A 5 -10.18 12.55 16.17
C LEU A 5 -9.31 11.30 15.91
N ASN A 6 -9.18 10.43 16.91
CA ASN A 6 -8.61 9.09 16.70
C ASN A 6 -9.73 8.15 16.20
N PHE A 7 -9.86 8.04 14.88
CA PHE A 7 -10.91 7.22 14.26
C PHE A 7 -10.78 5.72 14.55
N ILE A 8 -9.57 5.23 14.85
CA ILE A 8 -9.35 3.81 15.20
C ILE A 8 -9.97 3.49 16.56
N ALA A 9 -9.97 4.45 17.49
CA ALA A 9 -10.59 4.28 18.79
C ALA A 9 -12.13 4.31 18.72
N HIS A 10 -12.69 4.81 17.63
CA HIS A 10 -14.13 4.78 17.38
C HIS A 10 -14.54 3.43 16.79
N LYS A 11 -14.98 2.53 17.68
CA LYS A 11 -15.56 1.26 17.25
C LYS A 11 -16.87 1.54 16.50
N ASN A 12 -16.86 1.25 15.22
CA ASN A 12 -18.06 1.35 14.37
C ASN A 12 -17.99 0.31 13.25
N SER A 13 -19.17 -0.06 12.76
CA SER A 13 -19.30 -1.10 11.72
C SER A 13 -18.58 -0.78 10.41
N GLY A 14 -18.34 0.50 10.11
CA GLY A 14 -17.61 0.91 8.91
C GLY A 14 -16.11 0.53 9.00
N VAL A 15 -15.45 0.82 10.12
CA VAL A 15 -14.05 0.42 10.35
C VAL A 15 -13.93 -1.10 10.42
N ASP A 16 -14.87 -1.79 11.10
CA ASP A 16 -14.90 -3.24 11.19
C ASP A 16 -15.05 -3.89 9.79
N GLY A 17 -15.86 -3.28 8.92
CA GLY A 17 -15.99 -3.70 7.52
C GLY A 17 -14.68 -3.60 6.74
N LEU A 18 -13.93 -2.51 6.88
CA LEU A 18 -12.61 -2.35 6.24
C LEU A 18 -11.62 -3.40 6.76
N VAL A 19 -11.60 -3.68 8.06
CA VAL A 19 -10.76 -4.71 8.67
C VAL A 19 -11.12 -6.10 8.15
N ALA A 20 -12.41 -6.39 7.96
CA ALA A 20 -12.84 -7.68 7.39
C ALA A 20 -12.36 -7.84 5.94
N VAL A 21 -12.37 -6.78 5.13
CA VAL A 21 -11.82 -6.80 3.76
C VAL A 21 -10.32 -7.05 3.79
N GLU A 22 -9.55 -6.39 4.67
CA GLU A 22 -8.11 -6.66 4.83
C GLU A 22 -7.83 -8.12 5.18
N ALA A 23 -8.61 -8.71 6.09
CA ALA A 23 -8.47 -10.12 6.46
C ALA A 23 -8.77 -11.08 5.29
N TRP A 24 -9.66 -10.70 4.39
CA TRP A 24 -9.92 -11.46 3.16
C TRP A 24 -8.77 -11.34 2.17
N ILE A 25 -8.28 -10.12 1.90
CA ILE A 25 -7.16 -9.88 0.97
C ILE A 25 -5.91 -10.65 1.41
N ALA A 26 -5.59 -10.64 2.70
CA ALA A 26 -4.43 -11.34 3.26
C ALA A 26 -4.43 -12.86 3.01
N LYS A 27 -5.60 -13.45 2.73
CA LYS A 27 -5.75 -14.87 2.38
C LYS A 27 -5.84 -15.12 0.87
N SER A 28 -6.10 -14.08 0.09
CA SER A 28 -6.41 -14.17 -1.34
C SER A 28 -5.27 -13.74 -2.24
N PHE A 29 -4.22 -13.14 -1.69
CA PHE A 29 -3.10 -12.63 -2.47
C PHE A 29 -1.76 -12.86 -1.77
N ASP A 30 -0.65 -12.88 -2.54
CA ASP A 30 0.70 -12.99 -2.01
C ASP A 30 0.99 -11.86 -1.01
N PRO A 31 1.22 -12.17 0.26
CA PRO A 31 1.38 -11.16 1.30
C PRO A 31 2.62 -10.29 1.11
N LYS A 32 3.73 -10.84 0.58
CA LYS A 32 4.97 -10.08 0.36
C LYS A 32 4.78 -9.04 -0.74
N LEU A 33 4.19 -9.45 -1.87
CA LEU A 33 3.89 -8.54 -2.97
C LEU A 33 2.84 -7.50 -2.57
N LEU A 34 1.86 -7.89 -1.75
CA LEU A 34 0.84 -6.98 -1.24
C LEU A 34 1.47 -5.86 -0.39
N GLU A 35 2.40 -6.20 0.51
CA GLU A 35 3.07 -5.20 1.34
C GLU A 35 3.96 -4.26 0.49
N LEU A 36 4.64 -4.78 -0.54
CA LEU A 36 5.39 -3.96 -1.49
C LEU A 36 4.47 -2.92 -2.17
N VAL A 37 3.31 -3.35 -2.65
CA VAL A 37 2.28 -2.48 -3.24
C VAL A 37 1.77 -1.44 -2.24
N LYS A 38 1.47 -1.86 -1.01
CA LYS A 38 0.99 -0.96 0.06
C LYS A 38 2.02 0.12 0.42
N VAL A 39 3.31 -0.25 0.46
CA VAL A 39 4.40 0.73 0.66
C VAL A 39 4.42 1.71 -0.50
N ARG A 40 4.35 1.24 -1.77
CA ARG A 40 4.38 2.13 -2.94
C ARG A 40 3.21 3.12 -2.95
N VAL A 41 1.99 2.66 -2.76
CA VAL A 41 0.80 3.52 -2.69
C VAL A 41 0.92 4.53 -1.54
N SER A 42 1.47 4.12 -0.41
CA SER A 42 1.70 5.01 0.73
C SER A 42 2.79 6.06 0.47
N GLN A 43 3.81 5.74 -0.35
CA GLN A 43 4.78 6.73 -0.86
C GLN A 43 4.09 7.78 -1.73
N MET A 44 3.25 7.34 -2.67
CA MET A 44 2.53 8.25 -3.58
C MET A 44 1.57 9.18 -2.83
N ASN A 45 0.86 8.67 -1.85
CA ASN A 45 -0.09 9.44 -1.04
C ASN A 45 0.57 10.24 0.10
N GLY A 46 1.82 9.97 0.45
CA GLY A 46 2.54 10.65 1.52
C GLY A 46 2.04 10.29 2.93
N CYS A 47 1.62 9.04 3.18
CA CYS A 47 1.12 8.59 4.47
C CYS A 47 2.26 8.08 5.38
N ALA A 48 2.78 8.94 6.26
CA ALA A 48 3.87 8.57 7.16
C ALA A 48 3.54 7.38 8.09
N HIS A 49 2.33 7.33 8.66
CA HIS A 49 1.86 6.21 9.49
C HIS A 49 1.87 4.89 8.70
N CYS A 50 1.30 4.91 7.50
CA CYS A 50 1.18 3.72 6.67
C CYS A 50 2.55 3.24 6.17
N LEU A 51 3.44 4.17 5.76
CA LEU A 51 4.82 3.87 5.39
C LEU A 51 5.58 3.18 6.53
N HIS A 52 5.47 3.71 7.75
CA HIS A 52 6.12 3.12 8.92
C HIS A 52 5.63 1.70 9.18
N MET A 53 4.32 1.49 9.17
CA MET A 53 3.70 0.19 9.46
C MET A 53 4.03 -0.84 8.37
N HIS A 54 3.74 -0.52 7.09
CA HIS A 54 3.91 -1.47 6.00
C HIS A 54 5.38 -1.77 5.69
N ARG A 55 6.31 -0.82 5.92
CA ARG A 55 7.74 -1.14 5.90
C ARG A 55 8.09 -2.22 6.91
N GLN A 56 7.61 -2.12 8.14
CA GLN A 56 7.89 -3.13 9.16
C GLN A 56 7.32 -4.49 8.79
N ASP A 57 6.11 -4.52 8.25
CA ASP A 57 5.46 -5.77 7.85
C ASP A 57 6.13 -6.39 6.62
N ALA A 58 6.54 -5.59 5.64
CA ALA A 58 7.33 -6.05 4.50
C ALA A 58 8.67 -6.68 4.93
N LEU A 59 9.39 -6.06 5.87
CA LEU A 59 10.65 -6.60 6.40
C LEU A 59 10.45 -7.93 7.12
N LYS A 60 9.36 -8.11 7.88
CA LYS A 60 9.02 -9.41 8.53
C LYS A 60 8.77 -10.51 7.49
N LEU A 61 8.30 -10.15 6.30
CA LEU A 61 8.07 -11.06 5.17
C LEU A 61 9.33 -11.27 4.30
N GLY A 62 10.50 -10.80 4.75
CA GLY A 62 11.76 -10.99 4.08
C GLY A 62 12.04 -9.99 2.94
N GLU A 63 11.42 -8.83 2.99
CA GLU A 63 11.81 -7.70 2.13
C GLU A 63 13.09 -7.05 2.68
N THR A 64 13.76 -6.21 1.87
CA THR A 64 15.00 -5.54 2.27
C THR A 64 14.82 -4.01 2.27
N ASP A 65 15.58 -3.32 3.12
CA ASP A 65 15.56 -1.86 3.15
C ASP A 65 15.98 -1.24 1.82
N ASP A 66 16.95 -1.83 1.12
CA ASP A 66 17.40 -1.35 -0.19
C ASP A 66 16.28 -1.41 -1.23
N ARG A 67 15.52 -2.51 -1.29
CA ARG A 67 14.39 -2.62 -2.20
C ARG A 67 13.28 -1.64 -1.85
N LEU A 68 12.98 -1.46 -0.57
CA LEU A 68 11.97 -0.51 -0.11
C LEU A 68 12.39 0.95 -0.35
N LEU A 69 13.69 1.27 -0.24
CA LEU A 69 14.24 2.58 -0.58
C LEU A 69 14.10 2.86 -2.08
N LEU A 70 14.47 1.89 -2.92
CA LEU A 70 14.45 2.01 -4.38
C LEU A 70 13.05 1.84 -4.99
N LEU A 71 12.05 1.50 -4.18
CA LEU A 71 10.67 1.29 -4.64
C LEU A 71 10.08 2.55 -5.30
N ASN A 72 10.51 3.73 -4.90
CA ASN A 72 10.07 4.98 -5.56
C ASN A 72 10.64 5.14 -6.98
N ALA A 73 11.73 4.44 -7.29
CA ALA A 73 12.41 4.42 -8.59
C ALA A 73 12.37 3.01 -9.25
N TRP A 74 11.36 2.22 -8.93
CA TRP A 74 11.27 0.81 -9.33
C TRP A 74 11.39 0.59 -10.84
N ARG A 75 10.97 1.56 -11.67
CA ARG A 75 11.05 1.46 -13.12
C ARG A 75 12.48 1.37 -13.65
N GLU A 76 13.41 2.03 -13.00
CA GLU A 76 14.84 2.03 -13.37
C GLU A 76 15.63 0.91 -12.66
N SER A 77 15.11 0.41 -11.54
CA SER A 77 15.77 -0.61 -10.74
C SER A 77 15.59 -2.01 -11.34
N GLN A 78 16.66 -2.81 -11.33
CA GLN A 78 16.65 -4.24 -11.74
C GLN A 78 16.24 -5.18 -10.59
N LEU A 79 15.95 -4.66 -9.41
CA LEU A 79 15.62 -5.45 -8.22
C LEU A 79 14.19 -5.99 -8.22
N PHE A 80 13.35 -5.57 -9.15
CA PHE A 80 11.92 -5.93 -9.19
C PHE A 80 11.63 -6.86 -10.36
N THR A 81 11.01 -8.00 -10.07
CA THR A 81 10.57 -8.99 -11.07
C THR A 81 9.48 -8.41 -11.96
N GLN A 82 9.23 -9.05 -13.11
CA GLN A 82 8.17 -8.60 -14.03
C GLN A 82 6.79 -8.59 -13.34
N ARG A 83 6.50 -9.61 -12.53
CA ARG A 83 5.24 -9.69 -11.77
C ARG A 83 5.09 -8.54 -10.75
N GLU A 84 6.17 -8.20 -10.04
CA GLU A 84 6.19 -7.04 -9.14
C GLU A 84 6.02 -5.73 -9.90
N ARG A 85 6.71 -5.58 -11.03
CA ARG A 85 6.59 -4.39 -11.88
C ARG A 85 5.17 -4.19 -12.41
N ALA A 86 4.51 -5.26 -12.85
CA ALA A 86 3.11 -5.24 -13.27
C ALA A 86 2.17 -4.83 -12.12
N ALA A 87 2.36 -5.37 -10.92
CA ALA A 87 1.61 -4.96 -9.74
C ALA A 87 1.82 -3.50 -9.36
N LEU A 88 3.07 -3.01 -9.43
CA LEU A 88 3.41 -1.62 -9.11
C LEU A 88 2.84 -0.65 -10.15
N ALA A 89 2.91 -0.98 -11.44
CA ALA A 89 2.29 -0.18 -12.50
C ALA A 89 0.77 -0.07 -12.32
N TRP A 90 0.11 -1.20 -12.04
CA TRP A 90 -1.33 -1.25 -11.76
C TRP A 90 -1.69 -0.45 -10.51
N ALA A 91 -0.90 -0.58 -9.44
CA ALA A 91 -1.08 0.18 -8.21
C ALA A 91 -0.99 1.70 -8.42
N GLU A 92 -0.04 2.16 -9.22
CA GLU A 92 0.10 3.59 -9.56
C GLU A 92 -1.07 4.08 -10.40
N ALA A 93 -1.49 3.29 -11.41
CA ALA A 93 -2.64 3.64 -12.25
C ALA A 93 -3.92 3.77 -11.44
N LEU A 94 -4.23 2.83 -10.54
CA LEU A 94 -5.42 2.89 -9.69
C LEU A 94 -5.32 3.96 -8.58
N THR A 95 -4.13 4.27 -8.09
CA THR A 95 -3.95 5.32 -7.09
C THR A 95 -4.20 6.70 -7.68
N GLU A 96 -3.76 6.94 -8.90
CA GLU A 96 -4.02 8.17 -9.65
C GLU A 96 -5.18 8.06 -10.65
N ILE A 97 -6.19 7.26 -10.34
CA ILE A 97 -7.28 6.91 -11.27
C ILE A 97 -7.93 8.12 -11.95
N ALA A 98 -8.07 9.23 -11.24
CA ALA A 98 -8.63 10.47 -11.79
C ALA A 98 -7.78 11.12 -12.90
N LYS A 99 -6.50 10.72 -13.01
CA LYS A 99 -5.57 11.21 -14.04
C LYS A 99 -5.26 10.14 -15.08
N SER A 100 -5.02 8.92 -14.59
CA SER A 100 -4.56 7.79 -15.41
C SER A 100 -5.69 7.17 -16.21
N HIS A 101 -6.91 7.14 -15.64
CA HIS A 101 -8.07 6.38 -16.17
C HIS A 101 -7.78 4.89 -16.40
N ALA A 102 -6.76 4.34 -15.71
CA ALA A 102 -6.31 2.95 -15.83
C ALA A 102 -6.12 2.52 -17.30
N PRO A 103 -5.03 2.94 -17.98
CA PRO A 103 -4.84 2.69 -19.41
C PRO A 103 -4.84 1.20 -19.76
N ASP A 104 -5.36 0.83 -20.92
CA ASP A 104 -5.50 -0.56 -21.36
C ASP A 104 -4.18 -1.32 -21.35
N ASN A 105 -3.08 -0.70 -21.79
CA ASN A 105 -1.76 -1.34 -21.78
C ASN A 105 -1.26 -1.70 -20.36
N VAL A 106 -1.63 -0.91 -19.34
CA VAL A 106 -1.28 -1.22 -17.93
C VAL A 106 -2.16 -2.36 -17.40
N TYR A 107 -3.43 -2.36 -17.79
CA TYR A 107 -4.35 -3.47 -17.49
C TYR A 107 -3.87 -4.78 -18.14
N GLU A 108 -3.53 -4.76 -19.42
CA GLU A 108 -3.06 -5.93 -20.16
C GLU A 108 -1.76 -6.50 -19.55
N GLU A 109 -0.82 -5.64 -19.13
CA GLU A 109 0.39 -6.08 -18.44
C GLU A 109 0.05 -6.74 -17.10
N ALA A 110 -0.85 -6.16 -16.32
CA ALA A 110 -1.30 -6.76 -15.07
C ALA A 110 -2.01 -8.10 -15.31
N HIS A 111 -2.97 -8.15 -16.25
CA HIS A 111 -3.72 -9.36 -16.59
C HIS A 111 -2.82 -10.49 -17.13
N SER A 112 -1.71 -10.16 -17.77
CA SER A 112 -0.73 -11.16 -18.25
C SER A 112 0.12 -11.77 -17.12
N ASN A 113 0.17 -11.14 -15.95
CA ASN A 113 0.99 -11.56 -14.82
C ASN A 113 0.19 -12.11 -13.63
N PHE A 114 -1.13 -11.95 -13.64
CA PHE A 114 -2.03 -12.36 -12.56
C PHE A 114 -3.24 -13.10 -13.13
N SER A 115 -3.74 -14.12 -12.43
CA SER A 115 -5.05 -14.69 -12.71
C SER A 115 -6.16 -13.66 -12.42
N ASP A 116 -7.36 -13.90 -12.94
CA ASP A 116 -8.51 -13.02 -12.71
C ASP A 116 -8.77 -12.79 -11.22
N ASP A 117 -8.73 -13.87 -10.42
CA ASP A 117 -8.94 -13.79 -8.97
C ASP A 117 -7.83 -13.00 -8.27
N GLU A 118 -6.57 -13.21 -8.68
CA GLU A 118 -5.43 -12.45 -8.13
C GLU A 118 -5.51 -10.97 -8.53
N LEU A 119 -5.88 -10.67 -9.76
CA LEU A 119 -5.99 -9.28 -10.23
C LEU A 119 -7.12 -8.53 -9.50
N VAL A 120 -8.23 -9.21 -9.24
CA VAL A 120 -9.33 -8.66 -8.43
C VAL A 120 -8.85 -8.44 -6.98
N ALA A 121 -8.17 -9.42 -6.37
CA ALA A 121 -7.66 -9.29 -5.01
C ALA A 121 -6.61 -8.17 -4.89
N LEU A 122 -5.69 -8.05 -5.86
CA LEU A 122 -4.72 -6.95 -5.95
C LEU A 122 -5.43 -5.60 -6.06
N SER A 123 -6.42 -5.48 -6.94
CA SER A 123 -7.17 -4.25 -7.16
C SER A 123 -7.92 -3.80 -5.89
N ILE A 124 -8.55 -4.75 -5.18
CA ILE A 124 -9.18 -4.48 -3.89
C ILE A 124 -8.13 -4.06 -2.86
N GLY A 125 -6.96 -4.72 -2.81
CA GLY A 125 -5.85 -4.35 -1.94
C GLY A 125 -5.36 -2.91 -2.18
N ILE A 126 -5.24 -2.51 -3.45
CA ILE A 126 -4.88 -1.13 -3.83
C ILE A 126 -5.96 -0.13 -3.39
N ALA A 127 -7.24 -0.46 -3.60
CA ALA A 127 -8.34 0.39 -3.16
C ALA A 127 -8.35 0.55 -1.63
N MET A 128 -8.10 -0.53 -0.91
CA MET A 128 -8.06 -0.54 0.56
C MET A 128 -6.91 0.29 1.12
N ILE A 129 -5.68 0.15 0.61
CA ILE A 129 -4.57 0.98 1.09
C ILE A 129 -4.81 2.47 0.77
N ASN A 130 -5.41 2.79 -0.37
CA ASN A 130 -5.83 4.15 -0.69
C ASN A 130 -6.88 4.69 0.30
N ALA A 131 -7.85 3.86 0.73
CA ALA A 131 -8.83 4.22 1.75
C ALA A 131 -8.16 4.49 3.10
N TRP A 132 -7.28 3.59 3.55
CA TRP A 132 -6.52 3.74 4.80
C TRP A 132 -5.62 4.97 4.79
N ASN A 133 -4.91 5.24 3.68
CA ASN A 133 -4.09 6.44 3.56
C ASN A 133 -4.93 7.72 3.74
N ARG A 134 -6.13 7.79 3.15
CA ARG A 134 -7.04 8.94 3.29
C ARG A 134 -7.52 9.14 4.72
N LEU A 135 -7.86 8.04 5.40
CA LEU A 135 -8.25 8.10 6.81
C LEU A 135 -7.06 8.50 7.69
N ALA A 136 -5.90 7.86 7.53
CA ALA A 136 -4.73 8.15 8.33
C ALA A 136 -4.24 9.59 8.16
N ILE A 137 -4.14 10.08 6.93
CA ILE A 137 -3.75 11.46 6.62
C ILE A 137 -4.84 12.43 7.09
N GLY A 138 -6.10 12.13 6.75
CA GLY A 138 -7.24 12.98 7.08
C GLY A 138 -7.42 13.21 8.58
N PHE A 139 -7.20 12.18 9.38
CA PHE A 139 -7.26 12.26 10.84
C PHE A 139 -5.90 12.49 11.52
N ARG A 140 -4.82 12.65 10.74
CA ARG A 140 -3.43 12.87 11.24
C ARG A 140 -2.98 11.80 12.21
N LEU A 141 -3.22 10.54 11.84
CA LEU A 141 -2.77 9.40 12.63
C LEU A 141 -1.24 9.43 12.75
N GLN A 142 -0.76 9.42 14.00
CA GLN A 142 0.67 9.45 14.27
C GLN A 142 1.26 8.04 14.17
N HIS A 143 2.45 7.92 13.60
CA HIS A 143 3.24 6.70 13.71
C HIS A 143 4.01 6.71 15.05
N PRO A 144 4.37 5.54 15.60
CA PRO A 144 5.27 5.50 16.75
C PRO A 144 6.60 6.16 16.36
N ALA A 145 6.87 7.34 16.90
CA ALA A 145 8.18 7.94 16.79
C ALA A 145 9.09 7.29 17.83
N ASP A 146 10.26 6.83 17.41
CA ASP A 146 11.32 6.50 18.35
C ASP A 146 11.91 7.82 18.87
N HIS A 147 11.25 8.40 19.88
CA HIS A 147 11.60 9.70 20.45
C HIS A 147 13.03 9.75 20.98
N ASN A 148 13.66 8.59 21.24
CA ASN A 148 15.03 8.50 21.73
C ASN A 148 16.08 8.74 20.62
N ARG A 149 15.70 8.71 19.33
CA ARG A 149 16.61 8.95 18.20
C ARG A 149 16.67 10.40 17.73
N ILE A 150 15.74 11.23 18.17
CA ILE A 150 15.66 12.66 17.73
C ILE A 150 16.42 13.57 18.71
N ALA A 151 16.84 13.06 19.86
CA ALA A 151 17.52 13.81 20.91
C ALA A 151 19.05 13.62 20.92
N ALA A 152 19.65 13.11 19.83
CA ALA A 152 21.10 12.91 19.73
C ALA A 152 21.74 13.91 18.77
#